data_911add18c23bbf2a41d91429e839e80f
#
_entry.id   911add18c23bbf2a41d91429e839e80f
#
_cell.length_a   1.000
_cell.length_b   1.000
_cell.length_c   1.000
_cell.angle_alpha   90.00
_cell.angle_beta   90.00
_cell.angle_gamma   90.00
#
_symmetry.space_group_name_H-M   'P 1'
#
loop_
_entity.id
_entity.type
_entity.pdbx_description
1 polymer ?
#
loop_
_entity_poly.entity_id
_entity_poly.type
_entity_poly.pdbx_seq_one_letter_code
_entity_poly.pdbx_strand_id
1 'polypeptide(L)'
;MLPFRPKFAIALLLLILSLSASHANTSTPAPASDFKPVIQATPTLIVPTQPAASQTPTAIPSPTAAQNASRNFSSLASELIEGVDWFVLIQNAHNGEILFARNSDTPFHPASMIKIPTAMAVLSILEDQDRALEDLKTTGINGTNFDALLEAMVVHSEESAAEALEYFARGDNQLRKKLDAWGLTNTKFDPRTSTPTELITSLRLLNTGTALNQENTHYLLSLMGTYTENDQILLGKLLDQLPDCAFLNKRGTMLAPTIVSDMGILTCGEQSWYLVLAGTPSIDSTATFEDIQASIEAFADAFANLVK
;
A
#
# COMPACT_ATOMS: atom_id res chain seq x y z
N MET A 1 -42.00 55.95 7.54
CA MET A 1 -42.37 54.56 7.24
C MET A 1 -41.30 53.65 7.83
N LEU A 2 -41.69 52.95 8.90
CA LEU A 2 -40.78 52.10 9.71
C LEU A 2 -40.68 50.71 9.10
N PRO A 3 -39.53 50.04 9.18
CA PRO A 3 -39.38 48.66 8.71
C PRO A 3 -39.70 47.65 9.84
N PHE A 4 -40.39 46.61 9.44
CA PHE A 4 -40.78 45.44 10.22
C PHE A 4 -39.58 44.55 10.56
N ARG A 5 -39.44 44.18 11.84
CA ARG A 5 -38.53 43.11 12.30
C ARG A 5 -39.33 41.86 12.64
N PRO A 6 -39.01 40.67 12.19
CA PRO A 6 -39.52 39.43 12.78
C PRO A 6 -38.61 38.92 13.91
N LYS A 7 -39.24 38.54 15.01
CA LYS A 7 -38.67 37.91 16.18
C LYS A 7 -38.40 36.43 15.91
N PHE A 8 -37.19 35.96 16.15
CA PHE A 8 -36.90 34.52 16.21
C PHE A 8 -37.25 33.98 17.57
N ALA A 9 -38.10 32.96 17.59
CA ALA A 9 -38.42 32.16 18.77
C ALA A 9 -37.36 31.11 19.01
N ILE A 10 -36.81 31.09 20.23
CA ILE A 10 -35.92 30.07 20.73
C ILE A 10 -36.76 28.88 21.18
N ALA A 11 -36.64 27.74 20.52
CA ALA A 11 -37.23 26.49 20.98
C ALA A 11 -36.23 25.75 21.88
N LEU A 12 -36.59 25.67 23.15
CA LEU A 12 -35.88 24.91 24.21
C LEU A 12 -36.26 23.43 24.04
N LEU A 13 -35.31 22.56 23.69
CA LEU A 13 -35.53 21.12 23.60
C LEU A 13 -35.07 20.46 24.92
N LEU A 14 -36.06 19.96 25.65
CA LEU A 14 -35.90 19.23 26.92
C LEU A 14 -35.24 17.85 26.68
N LEU A 15 -34.19 17.60 27.43
CA LEU A 15 -33.48 16.34 27.55
C LEU A 15 -34.32 15.34 28.34
N ILE A 16 -34.75 14.25 27.74
CA ILE A 16 -35.38 13.11 28.44
C ILE A 16 -34.26 12.10 28.73
N LEU A 17 -33.90 12.01 29.99
CA LEU A 17 -33.10 10.89 30.52
C LEU A 17 -33.99 9.66 30.64
N SER A 18 -33.76 8.64 29.86
CA SER A 18 -34.26 7.28 30.09
C SER A 18 -33.14 6.41 30.68
N LEU A 19 -33.29 6.07 31.96
CA LEU A 19 -32.54 4.99 32.59
C LEU A 19 -32.95 3.66 31.92
N SER A 20 -31.99 2.96 31.35
CA SER A 20 -32.14 1.57 30.95
C SER A 20 -31.19 0.72 31.78
N ALA A 21 -31.78 -0.25 32.45
CA ALA A 21 -31.13 -1.16 33.39
C ALA A 21 -30.07 -2.04 32.72
N SER A 22 -28.93 -2.17 33.38
CA SER A 22 -27.88 -3.16 33.08
C SER A 22 -28.43 -4.58 33.17
N HIS A 23 -28.41 -5.31 32.05
CA HIS A 23 -28.37 -6.76 32.08
C HIS A 23 -26.91 -7.19 31.88
N ALA A 24 -26.33 -7.71 32.95
CA ALA A 24 -25.04 -8.38 32.91
C ALA A 24 -25.20 -9.69 32.12
N ASN A 25 -24.73 -9.69 30.87
CA ASN A 25 -24.51 -10.92 30.13
C ASN A 25 -23.13 -11.48 30.51
N THR A 26 -23.13 -12.51 31.35
CA THR A 26 -21.94 -13.34 31.58
C THR A 26 -21.75 -14.22 30.34
N SER A 27 -20.95 -13.77 29.39
CA SER A 27 -20.45 -14.62 28.32
C SER A 27 -19.30 -15.49 28.86
N THR A 28 -19.53 -16.76 28.90
CA THR A 28 -18.52 -17.80 29.14
C THR A 28 -17.47 -17.71 28.03
N PRO A 29 -16.15 -17.67 28.36
CA PRO A 29 -15.13 -17.66 27.33
C PRO A 29 -15.16 -19.00 26.56
N ALA A 30 -15.18 -18.90 25.22
CA ALA A 30 -15.02 -20.06 24.34
C ALA A 30 -13.61 -20.66 24.54
N PRO A 31 -13.44 -21.99 24.38
CA PRO A 31 -12.16 -22.64 24.54
C PRO A 31 -11.18 -22.13 23.49
N ALA A 32 -9.97 -21.80 23.94
CA ALA A 32 -8.86 -21.42 23.08
C ALA A 32 -8.61 -22.54 22.07
N SER A 33 -8.75 -22.24 20.79
CA SER A 33 -8.29 -23.12 19.72
C SER A 33 -6.76 -23.07 19.69
N ASP A 34 -6.13 -24.25 19.82
CA ASP A 34 -4.69 -24.45 19.63
C ASP A 34 -4.31 -24.15 18.17
N PHE A 35 -4.09 -22.90 17.86
CA PHE A 35 -3.44 -22.49 16.62
C PHE A 35 -1.93 -22.78 16.76
N LYS A 36 -1.47 -23.86 16.17
CA LYS A 36 -0.04 -24.05 15.91
C LYS A 36 0.34 -23.10 14.76
N PRO A 37 1.27 -22.17 14.97
CA PRO A 37 1.79 -21.37 13.86
C PRO A 37 2.50 -22.31 12.88
N VAL A 38 2.09 -22.31 11.64
CA VAL A 38 2.86 -22.89 10.54
C VAL A 38 4.07 -21.97 10.34
N ILE A 39 5.21 -22.38 10.87
CA ILE A 39 6.49 -21.70 10.62
C ILE A 39 6.84 -22.02 9.16
N GLN A 40 6.50 -21.15 8.23
CA GLN A 40 7.09 -21.16 6.91
C GLN A 40 8.57 -20.74 7.06
N ALA A 41 9.42 -21.49 6.43
CA ALA A 41 10.86 -21.30 6.48
C ALA A 41 11.22 -19.88 6.04
N THR A 42 11.84 -19.14 6.94
CA THR A 42 12.44 -17.84 6.65
C THR A 42 13.48 -18.06 5.54
N PRO A 43 13.44 -17.30 4.42
CA PRO A 43 14.51 -17.36 3.45
C PRO A 43 15.79 -16.89 4.13
N THR A 44 16.76 -17.80 4.25
CA THR A 44 18.08 -17.50 4.81
C THR A 44 18.78 -16.54 3.85
N LEU A 45 18.92 -15.28 4.26
CA LEU A 45 19.77 -14.30 3.58
C LEU A 45 21.23 -14.79 3.69
N ILE A 46 21.77 -15.25 2.57
CA ILE A 46 23.20 -15.55 2.44
C ILE A 46 23.91 -14.20 2.38
N VAL A 47 24.55 -13.82 3.47
CA VAL A 47 25.53 -12.72 3.49
C VAL A 47 26.76 -13.21 2.72
N PRO A 48 27.16 -12.55 1.63
CA PRO A 48 28.41 -12.93 0.96
C PRO A 48 29.60 -12.49 1.81
N THR A 49 30.28 -13.48 2.44
CA THR A 49 31.64 -13.31 2.94
C THR A 49 32.58 -13.16 1.74
N GLN A 50 33.24 -12.03 1.64
CA GLN A 50 34.19 -11.70 0.59
C GLN A 50 35.42 -12.66 0.67
N PRO A 51 35.74 -13.43 -0.38
CA PRO A 51 37.00 -14.10 -0.51
C PRO A 51 38.00 -13.21 -1.26
N ALA A 52 39.22 -13.21 -0.78
CA ALA A 52 40.37 -12.61 -1.42
C ALA A 52 40.76 -13.34 -2.72
N ALA A 53 41.29 -12.56 -3.66
CA ALA A 53 42.13 -12.89 -4.82
C ALA A 53 41.47 -13.53 -6.07
N SER A 54 41.32 -12.65 -7.04
CA SER A 54 41.68 -12.79 -8.47
C SER A 54 41.51 -14.16 -9.14
N GLN A 55 40.31 -14.32 -9.75
CA GLN A 55 40.20 -15.06 -11.02
C GLN A 55 39.28 -14.21 -11.92
N THR A 56 39.78 -13.96 -13.13
CA THR A 56 39.00 -13.26 -14.19
C THR A 56 37.73 -14.05 -14.44
N PRO A 57 36.54 -13.52 -14.18
CA PRO A 57 35.30 -14.24 -14.47
C PRO A 57 35.10 -14.22 -15.99
N THR A 58 35.02 -15.40 -16.59
CA THR A 58 34.39 -15.59 -17.87
C THR A 58 32.95 -15.07 -17.76
N ALA A 59 32.62 -14.04 -18.52
CA ALA A 59 31.30 -13.46 -18.53
C ALA A 59 30.26 -14.53 -18.87
N ILE A 60 29.45 -14.94 -17.90
CA ILE A 60 28.23 -15.68 -18.12
C ILE A 60 27.29 -14.70 -18.85
N PRO A 61 26.80 -15.02 -20.06
CA PRO A 61 25.89 -14.12 -20.75
C PRO A 61 24.64 -13.91 -19.89
N SER A 62 24.37 -12.67 -19.58
CA SER A 62 23.15 -12.23 -18.89
C SER A 62 21.93 -12.68 -19.74
N PRO A 63 20.99 -13.48 -19.23
CA PRO A 63 19.87 -14.00 -20.05
C PRO A 63 18.73 -12.99 -20.11
N THR A 64 18.95 -11.75 -20.53
CA THR A 64 17.94 -10.77 -20.15
C THR A 64 17.30 -9.92 -21.25
N ALA A 65 18.00 -9.63 -22.32
CA ALA A 65 17.42 -8.77 -23.37
C ALA A 65 16.58 -9.56 -24.39
N ALA A 66 16.86 -10.84 -24.60
CA ALA A 66 16.20 -11.65 -25.63
C ALA A 66 14.87 -12.28 -25.16
N GLN A 67 14.68 -12.51 -23.86
CA GLN A 67 13.46 -13.14 -23.35
C GLN A 67 12.29 -12.14 -23.20
N ASN A 68 12.56 -10.87 -22.91
CA ASN A 68 11.51 -9.85 -22.81
C ASN A 68 11.04 -9.33 -24.19
N ALA A 69 11.81 -9.50 -25.25
CA ALA A 69 11.45 -9.03 -26.59
C ALA A 69 10.26 -9.77 -27.23
N SER A 70 9.78 -10.88 -26.64
CA SER A 70 8.63 -11.63 -27.15
C SER A 70 7.33 -11.43 -26.35
N ARG A 71 7.38 -10.75 -25.18
CA ARG A 71 6.21 -10.56 -24.33
C ARG A 71 5.45 -9.31 -24.74
N ASN A 72 4.20 -9.48 -25.16
CA ASN A 72 3.37 -8.34 -25.57
C ASN A 72 2.54 -7.79 -24.42
N PHE A 73 3.15 -6.96 -23.58
CA PHE A 73 2.45 -6.30 -22.46
C PHE A 73 1.36 -5.31 -22.90
N SER A 74 1.33 -4.88 -24.18
CA SER A 74 0.26 -4.00 -24.65
C SER A 74 -1.11 -4.71 -24.68
N SER A 75 -1.15 -6.05 -24.69
CA SER A 75 -2.40 -6.81 -24.58
C SER A 75 -3.12 -6.61 -23.25
N LEU A 76 -2.42 -6.19 -22.20
CA LEU A 76 -3.03 -5.87 -20.89
C LEU A 76 -4.08 -4.76 -20.97
N ALA A 77 -4.02 -3.92 -22.02
CA ALA A 77 -5.02 -2.87 -22.23
C ALA A 77 -6.44 -3.41 -22.42
N SER A 78 -6.59 -4.64 -22.96
CA SER A 78 -7.91 -5.27 -23.17
C SER A 78 -8.62 -5.67 -21.87
N GLU A 79 -7.89 -5.81 -20.78
CA GLU A 79 -8.44 -6.15 -19.48
C GLU A 79 -9.00 -4.91 -18.73
N LEU A 80 -8.65 -3.70 -19.19
CA LEU A 80 -9.09 -2.45 -18.61
C LEU A 80 -10.40 -1.99 -19.24
N ILE A 81 -11.51 -2.23 -18.57
CA ILE A 81 -12.85 -1.93 -19.08
C ILE A 81 -13.05 -0.45 -19.43
N GLU A 82 -13.96 -0.18 -20.37
CA GLU A 82 -14.36 1.17 -20.75
C GLU A 82 -15.19 1.84 -19.63
N GLY A 83 -15.29 3.17 -19.65
CA GLY A 83 -16.04 3.94 -18.67
C GLY A 83 -15.31 4.06 -17.31
N VAL A 84 -14.05 3.69 -17.25
CA VAL A 84 -13.19 3.81 -16.07
C VAL A 84 -11.94 4.61 -16.40
N ASP A 85 -11.62 5.58 -15.57
CA ASP A 85 -10.37 6.31 -15.60
C ASP A 85 -9.32 5.46 -14.89
N TRP A 86 -8.42 4.89 -15.68
CA TRP A 86 -7.36 4.01 -15.22
C TRP A 86 -6.05 4.76 -15.03
N PHE A 87 -5.37 4.47 -13.90
CA PHE A 87 -4.06 4.97 -13.53
C PHE A 87 -3.15 3.76 -13.29
N VAL A 88 -2.28 3.46 -14.25
CA VAL A 88 -1.52 2.21 -14.26
C VAL A 88 -0.07 2.47 -14.57
N LEU A 89 0.82 1.80 -13.85
CA LEU A 89 2.22 1.69 -14.20
C LEU A 89 2.76 0.34 -13.74
N ILE A 90 3.40 -0.37 -14.68
CA ILE A 90 4.17 -1.59 -14.41
C ILE A 90 5.60 -1.37 -14.87
N GLN A 91 6.53 -1.61 -13.98
CA GLN A 91 7.95 -1.39 -14.22
C GLN A 91 8.77 -2.62 -13.79
N ASN A 92 9.71 -3.04 -14.62
CA ASN A 92 10.71 -4.01 -14.23
C ASN A 92 11.61 -3.40 -13.14
N ALA A 93 11.76 -4.09 -12.01
CA ALA A 93 12.48 -3.55 -10.84
C ALA A 93 14.01 -3.52 -11.04
N HIS A 94 14.57 -4.34 -11.93
CA HIS A 94 16.01 -4.42 -12.13
C HIS A 94 16.56 -3.34 -13.07
N ASN A 95 15.86 -3.07 -14.17
CA ASN A 95 16.36 -2.19 -15.21
C ASN A 95 15.53 -0.91 -15.38
N GLY A 96 14.40 -0.80 -14.67
CA GLY A 96 13.50 0.36 -14.75
C GLY A 96 12.68 0.42 -16.04
N GLU A 97 12.66 -0.65 -16.85
CA GLU A 97 11.88 -0.71 -18.08
C GLU A 97 10.37 -0.62 -17.76
N ILE A 98 9.68 0.28 -18.43
CA ILE A 98 8.22 0.40 -18.33
C ILE A 98 7.60 -0.64 -19.27
N LEU A 99 6.88 -1.60 -18.69
CA LEU A 99 6.23 -2.68 -19.42
C LEU A 99 4.82 -2.30 -19.85
N PHE A 100 4.11 -1.54 -19.03
CA PHE A 100 2.77 -1.02 -19.32
C PHE A 100 2.54 0.27 -18.55
N ALA A 101 1.92 1.28 -19.20
CA ALA A 101 1.57 2.54 -18.58
C ALA A 101 0.26 3.10 -19.14
N ARG A 102 -0.57 3.67 -18.25
CA ARG A 102 -1.75 4.47 -18.61
C ARG A 102 -1.95 5.53 -17.53
N ASN A 103 -1.97 6.81 -17.93
CA ASN A 103 -2.07 7.96 -17.02
C ASN A 103 -1.04 7.94 -15.86
N SER A 104 0.19 7.46 -16.15
CA SER A 104 1.22 7.20 -15.13
C SER A 104 1.64 8.44 -14.34
N ASP A 105 1.58 9.63 -14.96
CA ASP A 105 1.97 10.91 -14.36
C ASP A 105 0.77 11.80 -14.02
N THR A 106 -0.45 11.28 -14.21
CA THR A 106 -1.68 12.02 -13.90
C THR A 106 -1.99 11.87 -12.41
N PRO A 107 -2.15 12.98 -11.67
CA PRO A 107 -2.55 12.93 -10.27
C PRO A 107 -3.95 12.32 -10.11
N PHE A 108 -4.09 11.44 -9.12
CA PHE A 108 -5.36 10.82 -8.74
C PHE A 108 -5.44 10.61 -7.24
N HIS A 109 -6.62 10.25 -6.73
CA HIS A 109 -6.77 9.90 -5.32
C HIS A 109 -6.35 8.43 -5.10
N PRO A 110 -5.24 8.17 -4.37
CA PRO A 110 -4.66 6.82 -4.26
C PRO A 110 -5.37 5.91 -3.25
N ALA A 111 -6.42 6.38 -2.58
CA ALA A 111 -7.04 5.70 -1.44
C ALA A 111 -5.96 5.28 -0.42
N SER A 112 -6.03 4.05 0.12
CA SER A 112 -5.09 3.57 1.14
C SER A 112 -3.70 3.19 0.62
N MET A 113 -3.43 3.25 -0.68
CA MET A 113 -2.06 3.08 -1.18
C MET A 113 -1.11 4.15 -0.63
N ILE A 114 -1.63 5.35 -0.32
CA ILE A 114 -0.86 6.45 0.30
C ILE A 114 -0.19 6.05 1.63
N LYS A 115 -0.72 5.03 2.32
CA LYS A 115 -0.24 4.60 3.64
C LYS A 115 1.18 4.03 3.61
N ILE A 116 1.66 3.57 2.45
CA ILE A 116 3.07 3.13 2.33
C ILE A 116 4.03 4.32 2.34
N PRO A 117 3.92 5.34 1.45
CA PRO A 117 4.77 6.52 1.57
C PRO A 117 4.57 7.26 2.90
N THR A 118 3.37 7.20 3.53
CA THR A 118 3.15 7.70 4.89
C THR A 118 4.02 6.94 5.90
N ALA A 119 3.97 5.60 5.92
CA ALA A 119 4.76 4.77 6.82
C ALA A 119 6.26 5.02 6.66
N MET A 120 6.73 5.10 5.40
CA MET A 120 8.11 5.44 5.09
C MET A 120 8.50 6.80 5.67
N ALA A 121 7.67 7.83 5.49
CA ALA A 121 7.96 9.17 5.99
C ALA A 121 7.98 9.22 7.53
N VAL A 122 7.03 8.54 8.19
CA VAL A 122 6.98 8.41 9.65
C VAL A 122 8.26 7.75 10.17
N LEU A 123 8.62 6.57 9.66
CA LEU A 123 9.82 5.85 10.08
C LEU A 123 11.09 6.67 9.84
N SER A 124 11.21 7.32 8.67
CA SER A 124 12.37 8.15 8.34
C SER A 124 12.52 9.38 9.24
N ILE A 125 11.41 9.99 9.67
CA ILE A 125 11.45 11.10 10.64
C ILE A 125 11.95 10.61 12.00
N LEU A 126 11.56 9.40 12.41
CA LEU A 126 11.98 8.80 13.66
C LEU A 126 13.45 8.36 13.64
N GLU A 127 13.94 7.89 12.48
CA GLU A 127 15.37 7.66 12.23
C GLU A 127 16.20 8.96 12.40
N ASP A 128 15.72 10.08 11.85
CA ASP A 128 16.39 11.39 12.02
C ASP A 128 16.45 11.86 13.49
N GLN A 129 15.65 11.24 14.36
CA GLN A 129 15.61 11.50 15.80
C GLN A 129 16.42 10.46 16.59
N ASP A 130 17.22 9.62 15.91
CA ASP A 130 18.00 8.53 16.50
C ASP A 130 17.14 7.53 17.31
N ARG A 131 15.85 7.33 16.89
CA ARG A 131 14.94 6.39 17.53
C ARG A 131 15.14 4.98 16.96
N ALA A 132 15.57 4.04 17.80
CA ALA A 132 15.67 2.64 17.40
C ALA A 132 14.29 1.99 17.23
N LEU A 133 14.12 1.09 16.24
CA LEU A 133 12.85 0.42 15.97
C LEU A 133 12.31 -0.35 17.18
N GLU A 134 13.17 -1.07 17.90
CA GLU A 134 12.77 -1.84 19.07
C GLU A 134 12.21 -0.96 20.20
N ASP A 135 12.78 0.25 20.39
CA ASP A 135 12.25 1.22 21.35
C ASP A 135 10.91 1.82 20.85
N LEU A 136 10.79 2.03 19.54
CA LEU A 136 9.57 2.52 18.92
C LEU A 136 8.43 1.52 19.06
N LYS A 137 8.65 0.24 18.81
CA LYS A 137 7.62 -0.80 18.90
C LYS A 137 6.90 -0.79 20.23
N THR A 138 7.60 -0.51 21.31
CA THR A 138 7.05 -0.43 22.68
C THR A 138 6.58 0.95 23.07
N THR A 139 6.83 2.00 22.26
CA THR A 139 6.42 3.38 22.57
C THR A 139 4.91 3.51 22.58
N GLY A 140 4.36 3.93 23.71
CA GLY A 140 2.91 4.17 23.88
C GLY A 140 2.43 5.39 23.09
N ILE A 141 1.34 5.24 22.35
CA ILE A 141 0.66 6.30 21.59
C ILE A 141 -0.84 6.15 21.82
N ASN A 142 -1.49 7.11 22.46
CA ASN A 142 -2.94 7.16 22.64
C ASN A 142 -3.58 5.85 23.18
N GLY A 143 -2.90 5.14 24.10
CA GLY A 143 -3.43 3.91 24.73
C GLY A 143 -3.11 2.61 23.99
N THR A 144 -2.37 2.69 22.88
CA THR A 144 -1.78 1.56 22.17
C THR A 144 -0.27 1.76 22.01
N ASN A 145 0.41 1.05 21.13
CA ASN A 145 1.82 1.25 20.86
C ASN A 145 2.08 1.50 19.36
N PHE A 146 3.29 1.96 19.05
CA PHE A 146 3.68 2.27 17.67
C PHE A 146 3.58 1.06 16.75
N ASP A 147 4.00 -0.12 17.22
CA ASP A 147 3.97 -1.37 16.47
C ASP A 147 2.55 -1.72 16.01
N ALA A 148 1.61 -1.75 16.96
CA ALA A 148 0.21 -2.03 16.68
C ALA A 148 -0.43 -0.99 15.74
N LEU A 149 -0.05 0.30 15.86
CA LEU A 149 -0.55 1.34 14.94
C LEU A 149 0.00 1.15 13.53
N LEU A 150 1.29 0.82 13.38
CA LEU A 150 1.88 0.63 12.07
C LEU A 150 1.30 -0.62 11.38
N GLU A 151 1.10 -1.71 12.12
CA GLU A 151 0.40 -2.90 11.64
C GLU A 151 -1.05 -2.57 11.24
N ALA A 152 -1.82 -1.89 12.11
CA ALA A 152 -3.20 -1.48 11.84
C ALA A 152 -3.29 -0.61 10.56
N MET A 153 -2.36 0.31 10.35
CA MET A 153 -2.32 1.16 9.16
C MET A 153 -1.94 0.37 7.90
N VAL A 154 -0.89 -0.43 7.95
CA VAL A 154 -0.33 -1.09 6.76
C VAL A 154 -1.12 -2.34 6.40
N VAL A 155 -1.35 -3.23 7.38
CA VAL A 155 -2.02 -4.53 7.16
C VAL A 155 -3.54 -4.35 7.10
N HIS A 156 -4.13 -3.73 8.14
CA HIS A 156 -5.59 -3.61 8.26
C HIS A 156 -6.15 -2.35 7.62
N SER A 157 -5.28 -1.46 7.12
CA SER A 157 -5.69 -0.23 6.42
C SER A 157 -6.50 0.75 7.27
N GLU A 158 -6.33 0.72 8.60
CA GLU A 158 -7.05 1.60 9.52
C GLU A 158 -6.67 3.06 9.34
N GLU A 159 -7.68 3.92 9.22
CA GLU A 159 -7.48 5.36 9.03
C GLU A 159 -7.02 6.05 10.30
N SER A 160 -7.66 5.72 11.44
CA SER A 160 -7.30 6.26 12.74
C SER A 160 -5.85 5.97 13.15
N ALA A 161 -5.32 4.82 12.72
CA ALA A 161 -3.92 4.47 12.94
C ALA A 161 -2.98 5.34 12.09
N ALA A 162 -3.35 5.63 10.83
CA ALA A 162 -2.60 6.55 9.99
C ALA A 162 -2.54 7.95 10.59
N GLU A 163 -3.69 8.51 10.98
CA GLU A 163 -3.79 9.83 11.62
C GLU A 163 -2.96 9.90 12.92
N ALA A 164 -3.00 8.86 13.75
CA ALA A 164 -2.22 8.81 14.98
C ALA A 164 -0.71 8.81 14.72
N LEU A 165 -0.25 8.06 13.72
CA LEU A 165 1.16 8.01 13.33
C LEU A 165 1.64 9.32 12.68
N GLU A 166 0.83 9.93 11.82
CA GLU A 166 1.10 11.23 11.20
C GLU A 166 1.26 12.31 12.30
N TYR A 167 0.34 12.33 13.27
CA TYR A 167 0.42 13.25 14.41
C TYR A 167 1.67 12.98 15.26
N PHE A 168 1.99 11.72 15.54
CA PHE A 168 3.15 11.33 16.32
C PHE A 168 4.47 11.75 15.65
N ALA A 169 4.56 11.66 14.33
CA ALA A 169 5.70 12.11 13.54
C ALA A 169 5.76 13.65 13.36
N ARG A 170 4.94 14.41 14.09
CA ARG A 170 4.86 15.89 14.09
C ARG A 170 4.18 16.51 12.86
N GLY A 171 3.24 15.79 12.28
CA GLY A 171 2.26 16.33 11.34
C GLY A 171 2.78 16.57 9.92
N ASP A 172 1.89 17.04 9.07
CA ASP A 172 2.02 17.12 7.60
C ASP A 172 3.29 17.80 7.09
N ASN A 173 3.76 18.84 7.76
CA ASN A 173 4.95 19.58 7.31
C ASN A 173 6.24 18.75 7.32
N GLN A 174 6.39 17.85 8.29
CA GLN A 174 7.58 16.98 8.35
C GLN A 174 7.47 15.83 7.36
N LEU A 175 6.30 15.22 7.28
CA LEU A 175 5.99 14.19 6.28
C LEU A 175 6.19 14.75 4.87
N ARG A 176 5.66 15.94 4.59
CA ARG A 176 5.82 16.62 3.31
C ARG A 176 7.28 16.82 2.93
N LYS A 177 8.12 17.28 3.86
CA LYS A 177 9.56 17.45 3.59
C LYS A 177 10.24 16.14 3.20
N LYS A 178 9.85 15.01 3.81
CA LYS A 178 10.38 13.70 3.43
C LYS A 178 9.95 13.32 2.02
N LEU A 179 8.67 13.47 1.69
CA LEU A 179 8.16 13.20 0.35
C LEU A 179 8.87 14.05 -0.70
N ASP A 180 9.02 15.35 -0.46
CA ASP A 180 9.71 16.27 -1.37
C ASP A 180 11.19 15.88 -1.57
N ALA A 181 11.88 15.47 -0.50
CA ALA A 181 13.27 15.00 -0.56
C ALA A 181 13.41 13.71 -1.38
N TRP A 182 12.36 12.89 -1.46
CA TRP A 182 12.32 11.68 -2.26
C TRP A 182 11.79 11.93 -3.70
N GLY A 183 11.46 13.17 -4.05
CA GLY A 183 10.90 13.54 -5.35
C GLY A 183 9.42 13.20 -5.52
N LEU A 184 8.69 12.91 -4.42
CA LEU A 184 7.27 12.57 -4.42
C LEU A 184 6.42 13.86 -4.30
N THR A 185 6.56 14.76 -5.26
CA THR A 185 6.04 16.14 -5.18
C THR A 185 4.52 16.26 -5.42
N ASN A 186 3.93 15.29 -6.12
CA ASN A 186 2.47 15.16 -6.32
C ASN A 186 1.78 14.33 -5.24
N THR A 187 2.56 13.60 -4.42
CA THR A 187 2.03 12.83 -3.30
C THR A 187 1.71 13.77 -2.14
N LYS A 188 0.44 13.84 -1.75
CA LYS A 188 -0.07 14.73 -0.70
C LYS A 188 -1.03 13.97 0.21
N PHE A 189 -1.06 14.35 1.50
CA PHE A 189 -1.93 13.74 2.49
C PHE A 189 -3.30 14.42 2.58
N ASP A 190 -3.35 15.76 2.34
CA ASP A 190 -4.59 16.54 2.34
C ASP A 190 -4.57 17.62 1.23
N PRO A 191 -5.47 17.58 0.21
CA PRO A 191 -6.24 16.38 -0.16
C PRO A 191 -5.32 15.25 -0.63
N ARG A 192 -5.69 13.99 -0.39
CA ARG A 192 -4.90 12.84 -0.81
C ARG A 192 -4.78 12.78 -2.32
N THR A 193 -3.57 12.91 -2.80
CA THR A 193 -3.23 12.75 -4.21
C THR A 193 -1.90 12.03 -4.37
N SER A 194 -1.72 11.35 -5.48
CA SER A 194 -0.42 10.81 -5.93
C SER A 194 -0.49 10.52 -7.43
N THR A 195 0.61 10.07 -8.01
CA THR A 195 0.67 9.52 -9.38
C THR A 195 1.17 8.08 -9.34
N PRO A 196 0.84 7.22 -10.32
CA PRO A 196 1.44 5.90 -10.42
C PRO A 196 2.98 5.93 -10.41
N THR A 197 3.59 6.91 -11.08
CA THR A 197 5.05 7.10 -11.10
C THR A 197 5.62 7.36 -9.71
N GLU A 198 4.96 8.19 -8.89
CA GLU A 198 5.44 8.46 -7.53
C GLU A 198 5.19 7.28 -6.58
N LEU A 199 4.08 6.57 -6.74
CA LEU A 199 3.84 5.34 -5.97
C LEU A 199 4.89 4.26 -6.29
N ILE A 200 5.24 4.04 -7.56
CA ILE A 200 6.35 3.14 -7.94
C ILE A 200 7.68 3.66 -7.39
N THR A 201 7.91 4.96 -7.43
CA THR A 201 9.12 5.55 -6.83
C THR A 201 9.20 5.24 -5.34
N SER A 202 8.10 5.33 -4.59
CA SER A 202 8.07 4.97 -3.18
C SER A 202 8.37 3.49 -2.96
N LEU A 203 7.77 2.58 -3.75
CA LEU A 203 8.06 1.15 -3.69
C LEU A 203 9.54 0.85 -3.98
N ARG A 204 10.12 1.51 -4.98
CA ARG A 204 11.53 1.36 -5.34
C ARG A 204 12.45 1.85 -4.22
N LEU A 205 12.21 3.03 -3.66
CA LEU A 205 12.99 3.58 -2.55
C LEU A 205 12.94 2.66 -1.32
N LEU A 206 11.78 2.09 -1.02
CA LEU A 206 11.60 1.12 0.04
C LEU A 206 12.36 -0.18 -0.28
N ASN A 207 12.13 -0.77 -1.44
CA ASN A 207 12.73 -2.06 -1.82
C ASN A 207 14.27 -2.03 -1.91
N THR A 208 14.84 -0.87 -2.28
CA THR A 208 16.29 -0.68 -2.35
C THR A 208 16.92 -0.23 -1.04
N GLY A 209 16.15 0.00 0.02
CA GLY A 209 16.64 0.52 1.29
C GLY A 209 17.22 1.93 1.20
N THR A 210 16.78 2.73 0.20
CA THR A 210 17.32 4.07 -0.01
C THR A 210 16.63 5.12 0.86
N ALA A 211 15.37 4.87 1.24
CA ALA A 211 14.56 5.80 2.05
C ALA A 211 14.68 5.57 3.56
N LEU A 212 14.99 4.35 3.97
CA LEU A 212 15.03 3.90 5.37
C LEU A 212 16.30 3.10 5.64
N ASN A 213 16.69 2.99 6.91
CA ASN A 213 17.71 2.04 7.31
C ASN A 213 17.26 0.59 7.06
N GLN A 214 18.18 -0.36 7.16
CA GLN A 214 17.91 -1.76 6.84
C GLN A 214 16.82 -2.38 7.74
N GLU A 215 16.81 -2.05 9.03
CA GLU A 215 15.85 -2.60 9.99
C GLU A 215 14.43 -2.14 9.68
N ASN A 216 14.21 -0.83 9.53
CA ASN A 216 12.92 -0.24 9.19
C ASN A 216 12.43 -0.65 7.79
N THR A 217 13.36 -0.79 6.83
CA THR A 217 13.06 -1.32 5.50
C THR A 217 12.49 -2.73 5.59
N HIS A 218 13.20 -3.65 6.27
CA HIS A 218 12.76 -5.03 6.43
C HIS A 218 11.43 -5.12 7.17
N TYR A 219 11.28 -4.30 8.21
CA TYR A 219 10.06 -4.29 9.01
C TYR A 219 8.84 -3.86 8.18
N LEU A 220 8.94 -2.74 7.43
CA LEU A 220 7.83 -2.28 6.60
C LEU A 220 7.51 -3.25 5.46
N LEU A 221 8.52 -3.83 4.80
CA LEU A 221 8.33 -4.87 3.79
C LEU A 221 7.67 -6.12 4.38
N SER A 222 7.99 -6.51 5.61
CA SER A 222 7.35 -7.65 6.29
C SER A 222 5.86 -7.39 6.55
N LEU A 223 5.49 -6.17 6.94
CA LEU A 223 4.08 -5.79 7.11
C LEU A 223 3.32 -5.83 5.79
N MET A 224 3.93 -5.36 4.68
CA MET A 224 3.33 -5.46 3.34
C MET A 224 3.14 -6.91 2.86
N GLY A 225 3.95 -7.84 3.37
CA GLY A 225 3.85 -9.27 3.08
C GLY A 225 2.95 -10.05 4.03
N THR A 226 2.32 -9.38 5.01
CA THR A 226 1.38 -10.02 5.94
C THR A 226 0.01 -10.11 5.28
N TYR A 227 -0.38 -11.33 4.91
CA TYR A 227 -1.67 -11.59 4.27
C TYR A 227 -2.77 -11.81 5.30
N THR A 228 -3.92 -11.20 5.05
CA THR A 228 -5.20 -11.51 5.68
C THR A 228 -6.06 -12.38 4.74
N GLU A 229 -7.13 -13.00 5.24
CA GLU A 229 -8.04 -13.82 4.41
C GLU A 229 -8.63 -13.05 3.20
N ASN A 230 -8.59 -11.72 3.24
CA ASN A 230 -9.09 -10.85 2.17
C ASN A 230 -8.02 -10.42 1.15
N ASP A 231 -6.78 -10.89 1.24
CA ASP A 231 -5.68 -10.38 0.44
C ASP A 231 -5.51 -11.05 -0.92
N GLN A 232 -6.25 -12.15 -1.19
CA GLN A 232 -6.27 -12.85 -2.48
C GLN A 232 -7.30 -12.23 -3.46
N ILE A 233 -7.41 -10.92 -3.48
CA ILE A 233 -8.23 -10.14 -4.42
C ILE A 233 -7.37 -9.09 -5.13
N LEU A 234 -7.88 -8.48 -6.17
CA LEU A 234 -7.17 -7.47 -6.97
C LEU A 234 -5.84 -8.04 -7.51
N LEU A 235 -4.73 -7.33 -7.32
CA LEU A 235 -3.41 -7.83 -7.71
C LEU A 235 -2.91 -9.02 -6.87
N GLY A 236 -3.50 -9.28 -5.70
CA GLY A 236 -3.23 -10.48 -4.92
C GLY A 236 -3.54 -11.78 -5.67
N LYS A 237 -4.45 -11.74 -6.67
CA LYS A 237 -4.74 -12.84 -7.61
C LYS A 237 -3.51 -13.33 -8.38
N LEU A 238 -2.47 -12.53 -8.51
CA LEU A 238 -1.20 -12.96 -9.12
C LEU A 238 -0.67 -14.25 -8.48
N LEU A 239 -0.82 -14.41 -7.17
CA LEU A 239 -0.30 -15.58 -6.44
C LEU A 239 -1.08 -16.88 -6.74
N ASP A 240 -2.33 -16.80 -7.18
CA ASP A 240 -3.08 -17.97 -7.65
C ASP A 240 -2.43 -18.61 -8.88
N GLN A 241 -1.84 -17.78 -9.73
CA GLN A 241 -1.18 -18.17 -10.98
C GLN A 241 0.33 -18.36 -10.82
N LEU A 242 0.94 -17.74 -9.81
CA LEU A 242 2.37 -17.66 -9.55
C LEU A 242 2.68 -18.09 -8.11
N PRO A 243 2.43 -19.36 -7.72
CA PRO A 243 2.50 -19.82 -6.33
C PRO A 243 3.93 -19.78 -5.74
N ASP A 244 4.96 -19.77 -6.58
CA ASP A 244 6.36 -19.69 -6.15
C ASP A 244 6.89 -18.24 -6.08
N CYS A 245 5.99 -17.26 -6.27
CA CYS A 245 6.32 -15.83 -6.20
C CYS A 245 5.89 -15.24 -4.86
N ALA A 246 6.45 -14.09 -4.51
CA ALA A 246 6.02 -13.26 -3.39
C ALA A 246 5.44 -11.94 -3.92
N PHE A 247 4.35 -11.49 -3.33
CA PHE A 247 3.75 -10.20 -3.66
C PHE A 247 3.55 -9.39 -2.38
N LEU A 248 4.35 -8.33 -2.21
CA LEU A 248 4.27 -7.39 -1.10
C LEU A 248 3.40 -6.22 -1.55
N ASN A 249 2.18 -6.08 -1.01
CA ASN A 249 1.23 -5.11 -1.56
C ASN A 249 0.53 -4.23 -0.52
N LYS A 250 -0.12 -3.19 -1.04
CA LYS A 250 -1.06 -2.34 -0.31
C LYS A 250 -2.24 -1.99 -1.19
N ARG A 251 -3.39 -2.51 -0.82
CA ARG A 251 -4.67 -2.17 -1.47
C ARG A 251 -5.17 -0.80 -1.02
N GLY A 252 -5.93 -0.16 -1.90
CA GLY A 252 -6.65 1.06 -1.59
C GLY A 252 -8.06 1.01 -2.18
N THR A 253 -9.06 1.14 -1.32
CA THR A 253 -10.47 1.16 -1.74
C THR A 253 -11.20 2.32 -1.09
N MET A 254 -12.17 2.89 -1.82
CA MET A 254 -13.07 3.91 -1.34
C MET A 254 -14.42 3.79 -2.08
N LEU A 255 -15.53 4.02 -1.40
CA LEU A 255 -16.87 3.88 -1.99
C LEU A 255 -17.43 5.21 -2.49
N ALA A 256 -16.98 6.33 -1.95
CA ALA A 256 -17.48 7.66 -2.34
C ALA A 256 -16.34 8.71 -2.30
N PRO A 257 -15.73 9.10 -3.45
CA PRO A 257 -15.95 8.52 -4.78
C PRO A 257 -15.47 7.05 -4.85
N THR A 258 -16.02 6.29 -5.79
CA THR A 258 -15.59 4.90 -5.99
C THR A 258 -14.15 4.85 -6.49
N ILE A 259 -13.28 4.18 -5.74
CA ILE A 259 -11.90 3.92 -6.12
C ILE A 259 -11.55 2.48 -5.76
N VAL A 260 -11.00 1.75 -6.70
CA VAL A 260 -10.45 0.40 -6.48
C VAL A 260 -9.01 0.41 -6.95
N SER A 261 -8.09 0.09 -6.06
CA SER A 261 -6.67 0.19 -6.37
C SER A 261 -5.82 -0.81 -5.60
N ASP A 262 -4.66 -1.12 -6.16
CA ASP A 262 -3.65 -1.95 -5.53
C ASP A 262 -2.27 -1.56 -6.05
N MET A 263 -1.24 -1.66 -5.20
CA MET A 263 0.14 -1.50 -5.59
C MET A 263 1.03 -2.47 -4.84
N GLY A 264 2.13 -2.89 -5.47
CA GLY A 264 3.05 -3.79 -4.78
C GLY A 264 4.31 -4.14 -5.55
N ILE A 265 5.08 -5.01 -4.93
CA ILE A 265 6.33 -5.57 -5.42
C ILE A 265 6.12 -7.07 -5.64
N LEU A 266 6.07 -7.50 -6.90
CA LEU A 266 6.04 -8.91 -7.25
C LEU A 266 7.47 -9.41 -7.45
N THR A 267 7.82 -10.53 -6.82
CA THR A 267 9.14 -11.17 -6.99
C THR A 267 8.96 -12.66 -7.29
N CYS A 268 9.53 -13.11 -8.41
CA CYS A 268 9.52 -14.50 -8.89
C CYS A 268 10.96 -14.92 -9.19
N GLY A 269 11.58 -15.67 -8.30
CA GLY A 269 12.99 -16.02 -8.40
C GLY A 269 13.87 -14.76 -8.45
N GLU A 270 14.61 -14.59 -9.55
CA GLU A 270 15.50 -13.43 -9.75
C GLU A 270 14.78 -12.23 -10.41
N GLN A 271 13.53 -12.36 -10.80
CA GLN A 271 12.79 -11.29 -11.47
C GLN A 271 11.87 -10.57 -10.47
N SER A 272 11.78 -9.24 -10.60
CA SER A 272 10.88 -8.44 -9.79
C SER A 272 10.26 -7.31 -10.60
N TRP A 273 9.04 -6.94 -10.23
CA TRP A 273 8.28 -5.87 -10.84
C TRP A 273 7.61 -5.00 -9.78
N TYR A 274 7.55 -3.71 -10.07
CA TYR A 274 6.69 -2.77 -9.35
C TYR A 274 5.38 -2.62 -10.11
N LEU A 275 4.25 -2.74 -9.43
CA LEU A 275 2.92 -2.63 -10.01
C LEU A 275 2.11 -1.57 -9.27
N VAL A 276 1.41 -0.73 -10.03
CA VAL A 276 0.37 0.18 -9.53
C VAL A 276 -0.80 0.11 -10.48
N LEU A 277 -1.98 -0.25 -9.99
CA LEU A 277 -3.26 -0.18 -10.69
C LEU A 277 -4.29 0.55 -9.84
N ALA A 278 -4.98 1.51 -10.45
CA ALA A 278 -6.14 2.15 -9.84
C ALA A 278 -7.19 2.47 -10.90
N GLY A 279 -8.45 2.28 -10.54
CA GLY A 279 -9.60 2.64 -11.37
C GLY A 279 -10.63 3.43 -10.59
N THR A 280 -11.24 4.41 -11.24
CA THR A 280 -12.40 5.16 -10.78
C THR A 280 -13.38 5.33 -11.94
N PRO A 281 -14.70 5.27 -11.71
CA PRO A 281 -15.65 5.53 -12.79
C PRO A 281 -15.41 6.89 -13.44
N SER A 282 -15.36 6.93 -14.79
CA SER A 282 -15.32 8.19 -15.52
C SER A 282 -16.63 8.97 -15.33
N ILE A 283 -16.63 10.25 -15.65
CA ILE A 283 -17.84 11.07 -15.61
C ILE A 283 -18.93 10.42 -16.49
N ASP A 284 -20.14 10.33 -15.96
CA ASP A 284 -21.30 9.68 -16.60
C ASP A 284 -21.19 8.15 -16.77
N SER A 285 -20.17 7.51 -16.21
CA SER A 285 -20.06 6.06 -16.22
C SER A 285 -20.95 5.40 -15.18
N THR A 286 -21.47 4.21 -15.52
CA THR A 286 -22.21 3.34 -14.61
C THR A 286 -21.34 2.19 -14.06
N ALA A 287 -20.02 2.22 -14.30
CA ALA A 287 -19.12 1.22 -13.79
C ALA A 287 -19.15 1.17 -12.26
N THR A 288 -19.34 -0.02 -11.72
CA THR A 288 -19.43 -0.27 -10.28
C THR A 288 -18.07 -0.57 -9.66
N PHE A 289 -18.04 -0.65 -8.34
CA PHE A 289 -16.86 -1.13 -7.60
C PHE A 289 -16.46 -2.55 -8.07
N GLU A 290 -17.45 -3.43 -8.20
CA GLU A 290 -17.28 -4.83 -8.60
C GLU A 290 -16.76 -4.95 -10.04
N ASP A 291 -17.20 -4.10 -10.96
CA ASP A 291 -16.71 -4.09 -12.35
C ASP A 291 -15.23 -3.71 -12.41
N ILE A 292 -14.82 -2.69 -11.63
CA ILE A 292 -13.43 -2.26 -11.56
C ILE A 292 -12.56 -3.34 -10.89
N GLN A 293 -13.06 -3.95 -9.80
CA GLN A 293 -12.36 -5.07 -9.15
C GLN A 293 -12.14 -6.22 -10.10
N ALA A 294 -13.18 -6.67 -10.79
CA ALA A 294 -13.10 -7.77 -11.75
C ALA A 294 -12.10 -7.47 -12.88
N SER A 295 -12.05 -6.22 -13.35
CA SER A 295 -11.07 -5.79 -14.37
C SER A 295 -9.63 -5.85 -13.84
N ILE A 296 -9.38 -5.44 -12.61
CA ILE A 296 -8.03 -5.54 -12.00
C ILE A 296 -7.63 -7.01 -11.82
N GLU A 297 -8.56 -7.88 -11.42
CA GLU A 297 -8.30 -9.31 -11.26
C GLU A 297 -8.01 -9.99 -12.63
N ALA A 298 -8.76 -9.65 -13.68
CA ALA A 298 -8.48 -10.10 -15.03
C ALA A 298 -7.10 -9.63 -15.55
N PHE A 299 -6.77 -8.37 -15.25
CA PHE A 299 -5.45 -7.81 -15.55
C PHE A 299 -4.33 -8.57 -14.82
N ALA A 300 -4.53 -8.93 -13.54
CA ALA A 300 -3.58 -9.72 -12.77
C ALA A 300 -3.35 -11.10 -13.40
N ASP A 301 -4.42 -11.80 -13.81
CA ASP A 301 -4.33 -13.09 -14.49
C ASP A 301 -3.60 -12.98 -15.83
N ALA A 302 -3.91 -11.96 -16.63
CA ALA A 302 -3.23 -11.71 -17.91
C ALA A 302 -1.74 -11.39 -17.71
N PHE A 303 -1.41 -10.55 -16.73
CA PHE A 303 -0.01 -10.23 -16.40
C PHE A 303 0.75 -11.48 -15.91
N ALA A 304 0.15 -12.29 -15.03
CA ALA A 304 0.76 -13.52 -14.56
C ALA A 304 1.12 -14.47 -15.73
N ASN A 305 0.23 -14.59 -16.73
CA ASN A 305 0.50 -15.39 -17.92
C ASN A 305 1.65 -14.85 -18.78
N LEU A 306 1.90 -13.54 -18.75
CA LEU A 306 3.02 -12.93 -19.47
C LEU A 306 4.37 -13.12 -18.75
N VAL A 307 4.39 -13.30 -17.43
CA VAL A 307 5.64 -13.37 -16.66
C VAL A 307 6.03 -14.79 -16.23
N LYS A 308 5.12 -15.78 -16.42
CA LYS A 308 5.46 -17.24 -16.34
C LYS A 308 6.54 -17.59 -17.39
#